data_39ee21d59dd1131cb7f89954a2260e91
#
_entry.id   39ee21d59dd1131cb7f89954a2260e91
#
_cell.length_a   1.000
_cell.length_b   1.000
_cell.length_c   1.000
_cell.angle_alpha   90.00
_cell.angle_beta   90.00
_cell.angle_gamma   90.00
#
_symmetry.space_group_name_H-M   'P 1'
#
loop_
_entity.id
_entity.type
_entity.pdbx_description
1 polymer ?
#
loop_
_entity_poly.entity_id
_entity_poly.type
_entity_poly.pdbx_seq_one_letter_code
_entity_poly.pdbx_strand_id
1 'polypeptide(L)'
;PITVSSERLASAVDVFRSCFAGFNITIPYKEKIIPYLDEIDGAVSACGAVNTVEIRDGRMIGHITDGLGMLRAIEEQGITTKQADVLILGSGGAARVAGYEFLAKGGRVTFAVRNKQKGEELVRELADTQKDGHHRLSVCSLNDCAGAHDLLINCTPVGMYPYSDACPVGGEIIDRCRAVFDAV
;
A
#
# COMPACT_ATOMS: atom_id res chain seq x y z
N PRO A 1 3.50 -21.56 8.68
CA PRO A 1 2.41 -20.66 9.06
C PRO A 1 1.80 -21.06 10.42
N ILE A 2 1.44 -20.07 11.24
CA ILE A 2 0.76 -20.26 12.51
C ILE A 2 -0.62 -19.63 12.39
N THR A 3 -1.68 -20.42 12.60
CA THR A 3 -3.05 -19.92 12.63
C THR A 3 -3.42 -19.55 14.05
N VAL A 4 -3.83 -18.31 14.26
CA VAL A 4 -4.22 -17.75 15.55
C VAL A 4 -5.69 -17.32 15.47
N SER A 5 -6.53 -17.69 16.44
CA SER A 5 -7.89 -17.13 16.53
C SER A 5 -7.86 -15.72 17.13
N SER A 6 -8.87 -14.91 16.81
CA SER A 6 -8.92 -13.51 17.28
C SER A 6 -8.87 -13.40 18.82
N GLU A 7 -9.50 -14.35 19.54
CA GLU A 7 -9.54 -14.38 20.99
C GLU A 7 -8.17 -14.71 21.61
N ARG A 8 -7.27 -15.34 20.84
CA ARG A 8 -5.94 -15.75 21.29
C ARG A 8 -4.82 -14.85 20.79
N LEU A 9 -5.13 -13.77 20.07
CA LEU A 9 -4.11 -12.89 19.50
C LEU A 9 -3.17 -12.34 20.59
N ALA A 10 -3.71 -11.83 21.69
CA ALA A 10 -2.91 -11.29 22.80
C ALA A 10 -1.92 -12.32 23.37
N SER A 11 -2.42 -13.53 23.70
CA SER A 11 -1.57 -14.60 24.22
C SER A 11 -0.52 -15.08 23.22
N ALA A 12 -0.84 -15.10 21.92
CA ALA A 12 0.11 -15.45 20.89
C ALA A 12 1.22 -14.39 20.77
N VAL A 13 0.87 -13.12 20.87
CA VAL A 13 1.83 -12.00 20.85
C VAL A 13 2.81 -12.08 22.02
N ASP A 14 2.35 -12.43 23.24
CA ASP A 14 3.22 -12.62 24.41
C ASP A 14 4.26 -13.72 24.17
N VAL A 15 3.82 -14.85 23.58
CA VAL A 15 4.72 -15.95 23.20
C VAL A 15 5.70 -15.50 22.12
N PHE A 16 5.23 -14.78 21.10
CA PHE A 16 6.09 -14.33 19.99
C PHE A 16 7.16 -13.37 20.51
N ARG A 17 6.80 -12.41 21.36
CA ARG A 17 7.74 -11.48 21.99
C ARG A 17 8.88 -12.19 22.72
N SER A 18 8.59 -13.32 23.36
CA SER A 18 9.56 -14.04 24.19
C SER A 18 10.41 -15.04 23.40
N CYS A 19 9.91 -15.56 22.28
CA CYS A 19 10.49 -16.73 21.61
C CYS A 19 11.06 -16.45 20.22
N PHE A 20 10.75 -15.30 19.60
CA PHE A 20 11.13 -15.01 18.22
C PHE A 20 11.99 -13.73 18.13
N ALA A 21 12.78 -13.63 17.08
CA ALA A 21 13.46 -12.39 16.68
C ALA A 21 12.55 -11.48 15.83
N GLY A 22 11.47 -12.02 15.30
CA GLY A 22 10.47 -11.32 14.51
C GLY A 22 9.52 -12.29 13.82
N PHE A 23 8.47 -11.75 13.21
CA PHE A 23 7.47 -12.53 12.49
C PHE A 23 6.72 -11.70 11.46
N ASN A 24 6.18 -12.37 10.44
CA ASN A 24 5.31 -11.73 9.46
C ASN A 24 3.84 -11.94 9.83
N ILE A 25 3.02 -10.98 9.42
CA ILE A 25 1.59 -10.92 9.68
C ILE A 25 0.84 -10.75 8.36
N THR A 26 -0.27 -11.47 8.22
CA THR A 26 -1.19 -11.33 7.11
C THR A 26 -2.62 -11.13 7.58
N ILE A 27 -3.57 -11.10 6.67
CA ILE A 27 -5.01 -11.00 6.94
C ILE A 27 -5.42 -12.07 7.97
N PRO A 28 -6.24 -11.74 8.99
CA PRO A 28 -6.90 -10.46 9.23
C PRO A 28 -6.23 -9.58 10.31
N TYR A 29 -4.93 -9.72 10.55
CA TYR A 29 -4.27 -9.16 11.74
C TYR A 29 -3.37 -7.95 11.49
N LYS A 30 -3.17 -7.52 10.24
CA LYS A 30 -2.28 -6.39 9.89
C LYS A 30 -2.59 -5.09 10.66
N GLU A 31 -3.87 -4.81 10.91
CA GLU A 31 -4.30 -3.65 11.70
C GLU A 31 -4.41 -3.98 13.20
N LYS A 32 -4.88 -5.20 13.52
CA LYS A 32 -5.17 -5.62 14.89
C LYS A 32 -3.94 -5.81 15.77
N ILE A 33 -2.76 -5.96 15.17
CA ILE A 33 -1.50 -6.13 15.88
C ILE A 33 -0.96 -4.81 16.44
N ILE A 34 -1.30 -3.67 15.82
CA ILE A 34 -0.73 -2.36 16.16
C ILE A 34 -0.82 -2.04 17.66
N PRO A 35 -1.94 -2.27 18.37
CA PRO A 35 -2.02 -1.99 19.80
C PRO A 35 -1.05 -2.78 20.69
N TYR A 36 -0.42 -3.84 20.18
CA TYR A 36 0.53 -4.69 20.90
C TYR A 36 1.98 -4.32 20.63
N LEU A 37 2.23 -3.37 19.73
CA LEU A 37 3.58 -2.95 19.34
C LEU A 37 4.09 -1.83 20.25
N ASP A 38 5.40 -1.80 20.49
CA ASP A 38 6.06 -0.75 21.27
C ASP A 38 6.44 0.44 20.39
N GLU A 39 6.71 0.19 19.11
CA GLU A 39 7.05 1.21 18.11
C GLU A 39 6.46 0.84 16.74
N ILE A 40 6.22 1.85 15.93
CA ILE A 40 5.84 1.73 14.52
C ILE A 40 6.64 2.72 13.68
N ASP A 41 6.97 2.34 12.44
CA ASP A 41 7.61 3.28 11.51
C ASP A 41 6.62 4.25 10.86
N GLY A 42 7.16 5.24 10.12
CA GLY A 42 6.35 6.27 9.47
C GLY A 42 5.38 5.70 8.40
N ALA A 43 5.77 4.62 7.72
CA ALA A 43 4.91 3.97 6.74
C ALA A 43 3.73 3.26 7.42
N VAL A 44 3.95 2.59 8.54
CA VAL A 44 2.87 2.00 9.35
C VAL A 44 1.94 3.09 9.88
N SER A 45 2.48 4.20 10.39
CA SER A 45 1.69 5.33 10.87
C SER A 45 0.78 5.90 9.78
N ALA A 46 1.29 6.01 8.55
CA ALA A 46 0.53 6.51 7.40
C ALA A 46 -0.48 5.50 6.84
N CYS A 47 -0.13 4.20 6.87
CA CYS A 47 -0.92 3.15 6.23
C CYS A 47 -1.90 2.45 7.18
N GLY A 48 -1.68 2.55 8.49
CA GLY A 48 -2.51 1.88 9.51
C GLY A 48 -2.42 0.36 9.48
N ALA A 49 -1.32 -0.21 8.96
CA ALA A 49 -1.18 -1.66 8.83
C ALA A 49 0.28 -2.10 9.03
N VAL A 50 0.48 -3.29 9.57
CA VAL A 50 1.77 -3.94 9.79
C VAL A 50 1.76 -5.30 9.13
N ASN A 51 2.79 -5.64 8.38
CA ASN A 51 2.99 -6.98 7.83
C ASN A 51 4.25 -7.66 8.38
N THR A 52 5.12 -6.93 9.05
CA THR A 52 6.38 -7.44 9.61
C THR A 52 6.60 -6.84 11.00
N VAL A 53 6.92 -7.68 11.97
CA VAL A 53 7.32 -7.26 13.32
C VAL A 53 8.74 -7.71 13.56
N GLU A 54 9.60 -6.76 13.87
CA GLU A 54 10.95 -7.02 14.41
C GLU A 54 10.88 -7.04 15.94
N ILE A 55 11.61 -7.97 16.56
CA ILE A 55 11.77 -8.01 18.01
C ILE A 55 13.24 -7.76 18.34
N ARG A 56 13.49 -6.62 18.99
CA ARG A 56 14.81 -6.16 19.37
C ARG A 56 14.81 -5.80 20.85
N ASP A 57 15.64 -6.46 21.66
CA ASP A 57 15.75 -6.24 23.11
C ASP A 57 14.38 -6.32 23.83
N GLY A 58 13.54 -7.28 23.39
CA GLY A 58 12.21 -7.50 23.96
C GLY A 58 11.15 -6.48 23.49
N ARG A 59 11.51 -5.50 22.65
CA ARG A 59 10.58 -4.51 22.06
C ARG A 59 10.11 -4.98 20.69
N MET A 60 8.85 -4.80 20.41
CA MET A 60 8.21 -5.14 19.15
C MET A 60 8.07 -3.88 18.29
N ILE A 61 8.72 -3.88 17.13
CA ILE A 61 8.74 -2.77 16.18
C ILE A 61 7.97 -3.21 14.93
N GLY A 62 6.92 -2.48 14.59
CA GLY A 62 6.06 -2.76 13.44
C GLY A 62 6.51 -2.07 12.17
N HIS A 63 6.55 -2.82 11.08
CA HIS A 63 6.89 -2.37 9.75
C HIS A 63 5.84 -2.78 8.72
N ILE A 64 5.77 -2.03 7.61
CA ILE A 64 5.06 -2.44 6.41
C ILE A 64 6.04 -2.45 5.24
N THR A 65 6.31 -3.63 4.69
CA THR A 65 7.32 -3.85 3.66
C THR A 65 6.73 -4.05 2.27
N ASP A 66 5.40 -4.12 2.15
CA ASP A 66 4.70 -4.35 0.88
C ASP A 66 5.03 -3.26 -0.15
N GLY A 67 5.05 -1.99 0.26
CA GLY A 67 5.37 -0.86 -0.60
C GLY A 67 6.82 -0.84 -1.06
N LEU A 68 7.76 -1.09 -0.16
CA LEU A 68 9.18 -1.20 -0.52
C LEU A 68 9.44 -2.38 -1.46
N GLY A 69 8.75 -3.51 -1.26
CA GLY A 69 8.81 -4.67 -2.16
C GLY A 69 8.33 -4.31 -3.57
N MET A 70 7.20 -3.61 -3.66
CA MET A 70 6.66 -3.12 -4.93
C MET A 70 7.63 -2.14 -5.63
N LEU A 71 8.16 -1.14 -4.92
CA LEU A 71 9.13 -0.20 -5.49
C LEU A 71 10.36 -0.92 -6.05
N ARG A 72 10.92 -1.89 -5.30
CA ARG A 72 12.06 -2.69 -5.75
C ARG A 72 11.75 -3.49 -7.01
N ALA A 73 10.60 -4.17 -7.03
CA ALA A 73 10.19 -4.94 -8.21
C ALA A 73 10.04 -4.06 -9.46
N ILE A 74 9.55 -2.84 -9.32
CA ILE A 74 9.45 -1.86 -10.39
C ILE A 74 10.84 -1.38 -10.84
N GLU A 75 11.70 -1.03 -9.89
CA GLU A 75 13.07 -0.54 -10.15
C GLU A 75 13.96 -1.61 -10.80
N GLU A 76 13.79 -2.88 -10.45
CA GLU A 76 14.49 -4.03 -11.07
C GLU A 76 14.15 -4.21 -12.56
N GLN A 77 12.99 -3.70 -13.01
CA GLN A 77 12.62 -3.65 -14.43
C GLN A 77 13.15 -2.39 -15.14
N GLY A 78 14.02 -1.60 -14.50
CA GLY A 78 14.57 -0.37 -15.06
C GLY A 78 13.61 0.82 -15.09
N ILE A 79 12.48 0.74 -14.36
CA ILE A 79 11.49 1.80 -14.27
C ILE A 79 11.85 2.72 -13.11
N THR A 80 11.96 4.03 -13.40
CA THR A 80 12.27 5.04 -12.38
C THR A 80 11.05 5.31 -11.49
N THR A 81 11.21 5.15 -10.19
CA THR A 81 10.17 5.45 -9.19
C THR A 81 10.29 6.86 -8.59
N LYS A 82 11.50 7.46 -8.66
CA LYS A 82 11.76 8.80 -8.12
C LYS A 82 11.07 9.87 -8.97
N GLN A 83 10.28 10.73 -8.31
CA GLN A 83 9.52 11.82 -8.92
C GLN A 83 8.57 11.36 -10.04
N ALA A 84 8.21 10.09 -10.08
CA ALA A 84 7.31 9.53 -11.08
C ALA A 84 5.89 10.09 -10.95
N ASP A 85 5.21 10.19 -12.08
CA ASP A 85 3.77 10.49 -12.18
C ASP A 85 3.02 9.14 -12.26
N VAL A 86 2.23 8.83 -11.23
CA VAL A 86 1.67 7.48 -11.04
C VAL A 86 0.16 7.52 -10.97
N LEU A 87 -0.49 6.67 -11.77
CA LEU A 87 -1.91 6.38 -11.69
C LEU A 87 -2.12 5.09 -10.88
N ILE A 88 -2.75 5.20 -9.71
CA ILE A 88 -3.05 4.07 -8.84
C ILE A 88 -4.54 3.75 -8.91
N LEU A 89 -4.87 2.53 -9.32
CA LEU A 89 -6.26 2.06 -9.36
C LEU A 89 -6.66 1.50 -8.00
N GLY A 90 -7.69 2.08 -7.40
CA GLY A 90 -8.23 1.68 -6.10
C GLY A 90 -7.92 2.62 -4.94
N SER A 91 -8.54 2.35 -3.77
CA SER A 91 -8.39 3.13 -2.52
C SER A 91 -8.29 2.23 -1.29
N GLY A 92 -7.90 0.97 -1.46
CA GLY A 92 -7.67 0.02 -0.38
C GLY A 92 -6.27 0.11 0.23
N GLY A 93 -5.93 -0.81 1.13
CA GLY A 93 -4.63 -0.84 1.82
C GLY A 93 -3.43 -0.86 0.88
N ALA A 94 -3.46 -1.67 -0.19
CA ALA A 94 -2.38 -1.69 -1.18
C ALA A 94 -2.20 -0.35 -1.90
N ALA A 95 -3.32 0.30 -2.29
CA ALA A 95 -3.28 1.63 -2.91
C ALA A 95 -2.72 2.70 -1.96
N ARG A 96 -3.08 2.63 -0.67
CA ARG A 96 -2.57 3.52 0.38
C ARG A 96 -1.05 3.37 0.53
N VAL A 97 -0.56 2.14 0.62
CA VAL A 97 0.88 1.85 0.74
C VAL A 97 1.63 2.33 -0.50
N ALA A 98 1.12 2.03 -1.70
CA ALA A 98 1.69 2.51 -2.95
C ALA A 98 1.77 4.04 -3.00
N GLY A 99 0.66 4.72 -2.69
CA GLY A 99 0.59 6.18 -2.66
C GLY A 99 1.58 6.81 -1.70
N TYR A 100 1.70 6.28 -0.48
CA TYR A 100 2.67 6.73 0.51
C TYR A 100 4.11 6.63 -0.02
N GLU A 101 4.49 5.49 -0.59
CA GLU A 101 5.85 5.25 -1.08
C GLU A 101 6.22 6.17 -2.26
N PHE A 102 5.32 6.35 -3.23
CA PHE A 102 5.60 7.26 -4.34
C PHE A 102 5.65 8.72 -3.90
N LEU A 103 4.82 9.14 -2.95
CA LEU A 103 4.92 10.47 -2.34
C LEU A 103 6.26 10.67 -1.63
N ALA A 104 6.73 9.70 -0.87
CA ALA A 104 8.02 9.74 -0.18
C ALA A 104 9.20 9.85 -1.17
N LYS A 105 9.07 9.26 -2.38
CA LYS A 105 10.03 9.40 -3.48
C LYS A 105 9.89 10.73 -4.25
N GLY A 106 9.00 11.63 -3.84
CA GLY A 106 8.78 12.93 -4.50
C GLY A 106 7.87 12.87 -5.72
N GLY A 107 7.19 11.76 -5.95
CA GLY A 107 6.28 11.54 -7.07
C GLY A 107 4.96 12.29 -6.97
N ARG A 108 4.21 12.32 -8.06
CA ARG A 108 2.79 12.71 -8.12
C ARG A 108 1.94 11.46 -8.21
N VAL A 109 0.82 11.43 -7.49
CA VAL A 109 -0.07 10.28 -7.45
C VAL A 109 -1.50 10.70 -7.74
N THR A 110 -2.10 10.06 -8.72
CA THR A 110 -3.52 10.14 -9.01
C THR A 110 -4.19 8.83 -8.62
N PHE A 111 -5.15 8.87 -7.71
CA PHE A 111 -5.97 7.70 -7.39
C PHE A 111 -7.21 7.66 -8.29
N ALA A 112 -7.33 6.60 -9.07
CA ALA A 112 -8.52 6.31 -9.85
C ALA A 112 -9.42 5.34 -9.07
N VAL A 113 -10.61 5.79 -8.69
CA VAL A 113 -11.46 5.08 -7.73
C VAL A 113 -12.92 4.96 -8.20
N ARG A 114 -13.62 3.93 -7.73
CA ARG A 114 -15.08 3.80 -7.93
C ARG A 114 -15.87 4.71 -6.98
N ASN A 115 -15.40 4.84 -5.74
CA ASN A 115 -16.01 5.70 -4.73
C ASN A 115 -15.13 6.92 -4.51
N LYS A 116 -15.54 8.05 -5.09
CA LYS A 116 -14.78 9.31 -5.06
C LYS A 116 -14.58 9.81 -3.63
N GLN A 117 -15.58 9.69 -2.76
CA GLN A 117 -15.49 10.14 -1.37
C GLN A 117 -14.38 9.40 -0.61
N LYS A 118 -14.30 8.06 -0.76
CA LYS A 118 -13.20 7.27 -0.16
C LYS A 118 -11.84 7.63 -0.73
N GLY A 119 -11.77 7.98 -2.01
CA GLY A 119 -10.55 8.48 -2.64
C GLY A 119 -10.10 9.83 -2.07
N GLU A 120 -11.05 10.76 -1.87
CA GLU A 120 -10.78 12.08 -1.29
C GLU A 120 -10.35 11.98 0.19
N GLU A 121 -10.92 11.05 0.95
CA GLU A 121 -10.49 10.73 2.32
C GLU A 121 -9.05 10.21 2.33
N LEU A 122 -8.72 9.24 1.47
CA LEU A 122 -7.37 8.71 1.32
C LEU A 122 -6.35 9.80 0.94
N VAL A 123 -6.69 10.66 -0.02
CA VAL A 123 -5.84 11.78 -0.45
C VAL A 123 -5.56 12.73 0.71
N ARG A 124 -6.57 13.11 1.50
CA ARG A 124 -6.39 13.98 2.67
C ARG A 124 -5.46 13.36 3.70
N GLU A 125 -5.70 12.11 4.07
CA GLU A 125 -4.89 11.39 5.06
C GLU A 125 -3.44 11.25 4.62
N LEU A 126 -3.18 10.92 3.35
CA LEU A 126 -1.82 10.80 2.83
C LEU A 126 -1.13 12.15 2.65
N ALA A 127 -1.85 13.20 2.29
CA ALA A 127 -1.29 14.53 2.12
C ALA A 127 -0.62 15.06 3.39
N ASP A 128 -1.18 14.74 4.56
CA ASP A 128 -0.67 15.14 5.86
C ASP A 128 0.61 14.39 6.27
N THR A 129 0.94 13.29 5.57
CA THR A 129 2.14 12.47 5.90
C THR A 129 3.43 13.01 5.29
N GLN A 130 3.36 13.88 4.28
CA GLN A 130 4.50 14.36 3.52
C GLN A 130 4.44 15.87 3.31
N LYS A 131 5.62 16.50 3.35
CA LYS A 131 5.74 17.93 2.99
C LYS A 131 5.28 18.11 1.54
N ASP A 132 4.44 19.13 1.30
CA ASP A 132 3.84 19.43 -0.01
C ASP A 132 2.96 18.31 -0.60
N GLY A 133 2.51 17.34 0.21
CA GLY A 133 1.68 16.22 -0.20
C GLY A 133 0.39 16.66 -0.90
N HIS A 134 -0.26 17.71 -0.41
CA HIS A 134 -1.52 18.26 -0.98
C HIS A 134 -1.42 18.66 -2.45
N HIS A 135 -0.25 19.11 -2.92
CA HIS A 135 -0.04 19.53 -4.32
C HIS A 135 0.35 18.38 -5.25
N ARG A 136 0.63 17.21 -4.70
CA ARG A 136 1.11 16.04 -5.44
C ARG A 136 0.13 14.88 -5.47
N LEU A 137 -1.04 15.06 -4.87
CA LEU A 137 -2.12 14.07 -4.80
C LEU A 137 -3.36 14.55 -5.53
N SER A 138 -4.00 13.65 -6.24
CA SER A 138 -5.29 13.88 -6.87
C SER A 138 -6.14 12.61 -6.88
N VAL A 139 -7.44 12.77 -7.12
CA VAL A 139 -8.38 11.67 -7.26
C VAL A 139 -9.28 11.89 -8.48
N CYS A 140 -9.52 10.82 -9.22
CA CYS A 140 -10.46 10.79 -10.35
C CYS A 140 -11.37 9.57 -10.27
N SER A 141 -12.41 9.55 -11.10
CA SER A 141 -13.18 8.33 -11.33
C SER A 141 -12.37 7.36 -12.21
N LEU A 142 -12.56 6.04 -12.02
CA LEU A 142 -11.95 5.02 -12.89
C LEU A 142 -12.30 5.22 -14.38
N ASN A 143 -13.43 5.83 -14.68
CA ASN A 143 -13.88 6.08 -16.07
C ASN A 143 -13.36 7.41 -16.65
N ASP A 144 -12.80 8.30 -15.82
CA ASP A 144 -12.39 9.66 -16.20
C ASP A 144 -10.89 9.89 -15.96
N CYS A 145 -10.07 8.85 -16.05
CA CYS A 145 -8.63 8.98 -15.93
C CYS A 145 -8.08 9.71 -17.16
N ALA A 146 -7.67 10.95 -16.98
CA ALA A 146 -7.09 11.79 -18.03
C ALA A 146 -5.57 11.90 -17.86
N GLY A 147 -4.87 12.19 -18.97
CA GLY A 147 -3.43 12.41 -18.95
C GLY A 147 -2.61 11.16 -19.28
N ALA A 148 -1.31 11.39 -19.38
CA ALA A 148 -0.30 10.34 -19.52
C ALA A 148 0.44 10.21 -18.19
N HIS A 149 0.77 8.98 -17.81
CA HIS A 149 1.48 8.69 -16.57
C HIS A 149 2.73 7.85 -16.84
N ASP A 150 3.73 7.96 -15.96
CA ASP A 150 4.92 7.12 -16.06
C ASP A 150 4.59 5.67 -15.68
N LEU A 151 3.66 5.47 -14.75
CA LEU A 151 3.31 4.15 -14.24
C LEU A 151 1.82 4.07 -13.91
N LEU A 152 1.18 2.96 -14.26
CA LEU A 152 -0.11 2.54 -13.77
C LEU A 152 0.07 1.38 -12.78
N ILE A 153 -0.56 1.45 -11.61
CA ILE A 153 -0.53 0.39 -10.61
C ILE A 153 -1.96 -0.11 -10.34
N ASN A 154 -2.23 -1.38 -10.62
CA ASN A 154 -3.48 -2.00 -10.22
C ASN A 154 -3.40 -2.45 -8.76
N CYS A 155 -4.12 -1.76 -7.87
CA CYS A 155 -4.32 -2.13 -6.48
C CYS A 155 -5.78 -2.54 -6.19
N THR A 156 -6.55 -2.85 -7.22
CA THR A 156 -7.92 -3.37 -7.07
C THR A 156 -7.90 -4.90 -7.08
N PRO A 157 -8.94 -5.58 -6.60
CA PRO A 157 -9.05 -7.03 -6.73
C PRO A 157 -9.48 -7.49 -8.14
N VAL A 158 -9.62 -6.56 -9.11
CA VAL A 158 -10.00 -6.90 -10.50
C VAL A 158 -8.82 -7.56 -11.19
N GLY A 159 -9.04 -8.73 -11.76
CA GLY A 159 -8.00 -9.60 -12.30
C GLY A 159 -7.65 -10.78 -11.39
N MET A 160 -8.13 -10.79 -10.13
CA MET A 160 -7.95 -11.96 -9.24
C MET A 160 -8.82 -13.16 -9.66
N TYR A 161 -8.29 -14.35 -9.39
CA TYR A 161 -9.09 -15.58 -9.49
C TYR A 161 -10.40 -15.45 -8.66
N PRO A 162 -11.57 -15.89 -9.19
CA PRO A 162 -11.78 -16.63 -10.44
C PRO A 162 -11.98 -15.74 -11.69
N TYR A 163 -11.92 -14.43 -11.61
CA TYR A 163 -12.22 -13.49 -12.70
C TYR A 163 -10.92 -12.90 -13.29
N SER A 164 -9.95 -13.74 -13.60
CA SER A 164 -8.61 -13.35 -14.07
C SER A 164 -8.59 -12.60 -15.41
N ASP A 165 -9.67 -12.71 -16.22
CA ASP A 165 -9.76 -12.03 -17.51
C ASP A 165 -10.32 -10.59 -17.41
N ALA A 166 -10.67 -10.14 -16.19
CA ALA A 166 -11.20 -8.80 -15.97
C ALA A 166 -10.08 -7.77 -15.90
N CYS A 167 -10.27 -6.63 -16.55
CA CYS A 167 -9.38 -5.47 -16.48
C CYS A 167 -10.09 -4.30 -15.79
N PRO A 168 -9.46 -3.61 -14.84
CA PRO A 168 -10.10 -2.52 -14.08
C PRO A 168 -10.33 -1.24 -14.88
N VAL A 169 -9.61 -1.04 -15.99
CA VAL A 169 -9.70 0.15 -16.87
C VAL A 169 -9.63 -0.27 -18.34
N GLY A 170 -10.09 0.60 -19.24
CA GLY A 170 -9.99 0.38 -20.69
C GLY A 170 -8.57 0.48 -21.22
N GLY A 171 -8.32 -0.15 -22.38
CA GLY A 171 -7.02 -0.16 -23.04
C GLY A 171 -6.46 1.24 -23.32
N GLU A 172 -7.33 2.20 -23.63
CA GLU A 172 -6.97 3.59 -23.91
C GLU A 172 -6.33 4.30 -22.70
N ILE A 173 -6.61 3.86 -21.47
CA ILE A 173 -5.96 4.37 -20.25
C ILE A 173 -4.58 3.71 -20.09
N ILE A 174 -4.51 2.41 -20.33
CA ILE A 174 -3.26 1.64 -20.29
C ILE A 174 -2.25 2.17 -21.29
N ASP A 175 -2.67 2.44 -22.52
CA ASP A 175 -1.83 2.93 -23.63
C ASP A 175 -1.22 4.32 -23.37
N ARG A 176 -1.78 5.09 -22.41
CA ARG A 176 -1.22 6.39 -21.98
C ARG A 176 -0.18 6.25 -20.88
N CYS A 177 0.04 5.05 -20.35
CA CYS A 177 1.02 4.79 -19.31
C CYS A 177 2.27 4.13 -19.92
N ARG A 178 3.46 4.56 -19.46
CA ARG A 178 4.74 4.02 -19.97
C ARG A 178 4.99 2.60 -19.49
N ALA A 179 4.47 2.26 -18.32
CA ALA A 179 4.57 0.94 -17.72
C ALA A 179 3.33 0.62 -16.88
N VAL A 180 3.10 -0.66 -16.64
CA VAL A 180 2.03 -1.17 -15.78
C VAL A 180 2.63 -2.12 -14.75
N PHE A 181 2.21 -1.96 -13.50
CA PHE A 181 2.47 -2.89 -12.42
C PHE A 181 1.15 -3.44 -11.88
N ASP A 182 1.01 -4.74 -11.83
CA ASP A 182 -0.16 -5.39 -11.25
C ASP A 182 0.21 -5.98 -9.87
N ALA A 183 -0.47 -5.51 -8.83
CA ALA A 183 -0.27 -5.97 -7.45
C ALA A 183 -1.19 -7.16 -7.08
N VAL A 184 -1.84 -7.78 -8.09
CA VAL A 184 -2.83 -8.86 -7.93
C VAL A 184 -2.25 -10.20 -8.36
#